data_cea53a7de912a1c94c53381889380d68
#
_entry.id   cea53a7de912a1c94c53381889380d68
#
_cell.length_a   1.000
_cell.length_b   1.000
_cell.length_c   1.000
_cell.angle_alpha   90.00
_cell.angle_beta   90.00
_cell.angle_gamma   90.00
#
_symmetry.space_group_name_H-M   'P 1'
#
loop_
_entity.id
_entity.type
_entity.pdbx_description
1 polymer ?
#
loop_
_entity_poly.entity_id
_entity_poly.type
_entity_poly.pdbx_seq_one_letter_code
_entity_poly.pdbx_strand_id
1 'polypeptide(L)'
;MENFGIWGLVPPVLTITLAFITKDVVISLFIGIISGALIVAGGNPVVALLRFTDLLADVLTDGWNIRIFLFCALLGGLVGILSKTGSAEAFGRWAKKKINDPKSSLLLAWVCGIIIFIDDYFNSLAVGTVMRPIADKNKISRAKLAWVLDSTAAPVCILVPISSWVITVISILKGSEGFESFGITEFSFFLKAVPYNIYAILTLIMVVTIILTGRDYGPMKKSQQLADEGILFNAKYGEAPGEMKAEEKTDNGRAKMIDMLLPIIVLIASALFMFPFVTWMLAVDGESITSIAQAAGSMTLGDAFNNTDASMALWYAVIITVIFTYIYYLCRRLMNIREASDALMNGIKSMVPALVILVMAWSIGTIIKSSPEDGGLGLASYLSEVVVGGGFPLALVPAIVFVLSALIAFATGTSWGTFAIMIPIVMPIAVGLASSKGLDPTACLNATLISISAVLGGAVFGDHASPISDTTILSSTGAGCPHLEHVATQLPYVFTIAVCSFFGFLVGGLFLSVVAAWITALALFAAAMIVIPKIWK
;
A
#
# COMPACT_ATOMS: atom_id res chain seq x y z
N MET A 1 3.46 -34.85 -13.98
CA MET A 1 4.59 -33.90 -14.13
C MET A 1 4.45 -32.90 -12.99
N GLU A 2 5.43 -32.79 -12.10
CA GLU A 2 5.25 -31.92 -10.89
C GLU A 2 5.37 -30.42 -11.20
N ASN A 3 6.08 -30.05 -12.26
CA ASN A 3 6.22 -28.67 -12.72
C ASN A 3 6.60 -28.60 -14.20
N PHE A 4 6.48 -27.40 -14.81
CA PHE A 4 6.89 -27.13 -16.19
C PHE A 4 8.38 -26.72 -16.32
N GLY A 5 9.16 -26.86 -15.26
CA GLY A 5 10.57 -26.50 -15.25
C GLY A 5 10.81 -25.02 -15.56
N ILE A 6 11.83 -24.74 -16.38
CA ILE A 6 12.19 -23.35 -16.75
C ILE A 6 11.05 -22.57 -17.45
N TRP A 7 10.10 -23.26 -18.09
CA TRP A 7 8.94 -22.61 -18.73
C TRP A 7 8.03 -21.94 -17.70
N GLY A 8 8.02 -22.40 -16.43
CA GLY A 8 7.30 -21.74 -15.35
C GLY A 8 7.79 -20.33 -15.05
N LEU A 9 9.05 -19.99 -15.40
CA LEU A 9 9.61 -18.64 -15.24
C LEU A 9 9.15 -17.67 -16.33
N VAL A 10 8.62 -18.16 -17.46
CA VAL A 10 8.27 -17.29 -18.61
C VAL A 10 7.20 -16.25 -18.22
N PRO A 11 6.06 -16.58 -17.58
CA PRO A 11 5.06 -15.59 -17.22
C PRO A 11 5.59 -14.48 -16.31
N PRO A 12 6.25 -14.75 -15.16
CA PRO A 12 6.75 -13.69 -14.31
C PRO A 12 7.85 -12.86 -14.96
N VAL A 13 8.82 -13.48 -15.67
CA VAL A 13 9.89 -12.75 -16.35
C VAL A 13 9.33 -11.87 -17.47
N LEU A 14 8.37 -12.38 -18.25
CA LEU A 14 7.72 -11.64 -19.32
C LEU A 14 6.91 -10.46 -18.74
N THR A 15 6.15 -10.67 -17.66
CA THR A 15 5.41 -9.62 -16.96
C THR A 15 6.34 -8.51 -16.47
N ILE A 16 7.45 -8.84 -15.79
CA ILE A 16 8.44 -7.87 -15.33
C ILE A 16 9.04 -7.12 -16.51
N THR A 17 9.48 -7.83 -17.56
CA THR A 17 10.09 -7.21 -18.75
C THR A 17 9.12 -6.25 -19.43
N LEU A 18 7.86 -6.66 -19.62
CA LEU A 18 6.84 -5.81 -20.22
C LEU A 18 6.50 -4.61 -19.33
N ALA A 19 6.47 -4.77 -18.01
CA ALA A 19 6.24 -3.65 -17.09
C ALA A 19 7.31 -2.55 -17.26
N PHE A 20 8.58 -2.92 -17.47
CA PHE A 20 9.64 -1.96 -17.77
C PHE A 20 9.50 -1.30 -19.14
N ILE A 21 9.06 -2.05 -20.16
CA ILE A 21 8.95 -1.54 -21.54
C ILE A 21 7.71 -0.69 -21.71
N THR A 22 6.55 -1.21 -21.30
CA THR A 22 5.23 -0.58 -21.53
C THR A 22 4.89 0.47 -20.49
N LYS A 23 5.46 0.38 -19.29
CA LYS A 23 5.10 1.16 -18.10
C LYS A 23 3.62 0.98 -17.72
N ASP A 24 3.04 -0.15 -18.08
CA ASP A 24 1.64 -0.51 -17.82
C ASP A 24 1.57 -1.88 -17.18
N VAL A 25 1.10 -1.92 -15.93
CA VAL A 25 1.00 -3.14 -15.14
C VAL A 25 -0.11 -4.05 -15.65
N VAL A 26 -1.25 -3.49 -16.06
CA VAL A 26 -2.42 -4.27 -16.49
C VAL A 26 -2.09 -5.05 -17.75
N ILE A 27 -1.51 -4.39 -18.77
CA ILE A 27 -1.07 -5.03 -20.00
C ILE A 27 -0.01 -6.10 -19.72
N SER A 28 0.93 -5.81 -18.83
CA SER A 28 2.01 -6.72 -18.48
C SER A 28 1.51 -7.98 -17.79
N LEU A 29 0.63 -7.83 -16.80
CA LEU A 29 -0.02 -8.96 -16.12
C LEU A 29 -0.90 -9.78 -17.09
N PHE A 30 -1.68 -9.10 -17.93
CA PHE A 30 -2.55 -9.73 -18.92
C PHE A 30 -1.73 -10.64 -19.87
N ILE A 31 -0.64 -10.14 -20.45
CA ILE A 31 0.23 -10.94 -21.33
C ILE A 31 0.94 -12.04 -20.55
N GLY A 32 1.35 -11.78 -19.31
CA GLY A 32 1.92 -12.78 -18.41
C GLY A 32 0.97 -13.96 -18.17
N ILE A 33 -0.29 -13.67 -17.82
CA ILE A 33 -1.31 -14.70 -17.59
C ILE A 33 -1.58 -15.51 -18.87
N ILE A 34 -1.72 -14.84 -20.02
CA ILE A 34 -1.92 -15.51 -21.32
C ILE A 34 -0.73 -16.41 -21.66
N SER A 35 0.50 -15.95 -21.42
CA SER A 35 1.68 -16.77 -21.66
C SER A 35 1.71 -18.04 -20.80
N GLY A 36 1.30 -17.92 -19.54
CA GLY A 36 1.14 -19.07 -18.64
C GLY A 36 0.05 -20.04 -19.13
N ALA A 37 -1.12 -19.50 -19.48
CA ALA A 37 -2.21 -20.30 -20.05
C ALA A 37 -1.80 -21.01 -21.35
N LEU A 38 -0.99 -20.36 -22.19
CA LEU A 38 -0.49 -20.96 -23.43
C LEU A 38 0.49 -22.13 -23.17
N ILE A 39 1.35 -21.99 -22.16
CA ILE A 39 2.26 -23.06 -21.74
C ILE A 39 1.48 -24.26 -21.22
N VAL A 40 0.52 -24.04 -20.32
CA VAL A 40 -0.37 -25.08 -19.79
C VAL A 40 -1.18 -25.76 -20.90
N ALA A 41 -1.63 -24.99 -21.89
CA ALA A 41 -2.38 -25.49 -23.06
C ALA A 41 -1.50 -26.21 -24.11
N GLY A 42 -0.20 -26.45 -23.86
CA GLY A 42 0.71 -27.07 -24.80
C GLY A 42 0.89 -26.29 -26.11
N GLY A 43 0.74 -24.97 -26.07
CA GLY A 43 0.86 -24.08 -27.24
C GLY A 43 -0.45 -23.91 -28.04
N ASN A 44 -1.57 -24.49 -27.63
CA ASN A 44 -2.86 -24.32 -28.32
C ASN A 44 -3.53 -22.99 -27.92
N PRO A 45 -3.68 -22.01 -28.84
CA PRO A 45 -4.19 -20.69 -28.50
C PRO A 45 -5.69 -20.68 -28.11
N VAL A 46 -6.48 -21.61 -28.64
CA VAL A 46 -7.91 -21.71 -28.30
C VAL A 46 -8.08 -22.24 -26.88
N VAL A 47 -7.34 -23.29 -26.52
CA VAL A 47 -7.37 -23.85 -25.16
C VAL A 47 -6.80 -22.83 -24.18
N ALA A 48 -5.75 -22.08 -24.54
CA ALA A 48 -5.19 -21.03 -23.72
C ALA A 48 -6.21 -19.90 -23.43
N LEU A 49 -7.00 -19.50 -24.44
CA LEU A 49 -8.02 -18.47 -24.25
C LEU A 49 -9.14 -18.96 -23.32
N LEU A 50 -9.61 -20.19 -23.49
CA LEU A 50 -10.59 -20.79 -22.58
C LEU A 50 -10.04 -20.84 -21.16
N ARG A 51 -8.81 -21.33 -20.99
CA ARG A 51 -8.16 -21.40 -19.67
C ARG A 51 -8.01 -20.01 -19.03
N PHE A 52 -7.68 -19.00 -19.80
CA PHE A 52 -7.58 -17.63 -19.33
C PHE A 52 -8.93 -17.10 -18.82
N THR A 53 -10.03 -17.36 -19.56
CA THR A 53 -11.37 -16.93 -19.15
C THR A 53 -11.87 -17.66 -17.92
N ASP A 54 -11.62 -18.98 -17.85
CA ASP A 54 -11.98 -19.80 -16.69
C ASP A 54 -11.23 -19.31 -15.44
N LEU A 55 -9.92 -19.04 -15.56
CA LEU A 55 -9.11 -18.54 -14.46
C LEU A 55 -9.62 -17.19 -13.91
N LEU A 56 -10.03 -16.26 -14.77
CA LEU A 56 -10.64 -15.00 -14.34
C LEU A 56 -11.98 -15.22 -13.63
N ALA A 57 -12.79 -16.15 -14.11
CA ALA A 57 -14.06 -16.50 -13.49
C ALA A 57 -13.83 -17.14 -12.11
N ASP A 58 -12.91 -18.09 -12.01
CA ASP A 58 -12.57 -18.81 -10.78
C ASP A 58 -12.11 -17.84 -9.67
N VAL A 59 -11.19 -16.92 -9.98
CA VAL A 59 -10.70 -15.95 -8.98
C VAL A 59 -11.78 -14.96 -8.53
N LEU A 60 -12.76 -14.63 -9.38
CA LEU A 60 -13.87 -13.74 -9.03
C LEU A 60 -15.00 -14.47 -8.31
N THR A 61 -15.14 -15.79 -8.47
CA THR A 61 -16.13 -16.60 -7.76
C THR A 61 -15.64 -17.09 -6.40
N ASP A 62 -14.36 -16.97 -6.11
CA ASP A 62 -13.82 -17.23 -4.77
C ASP A 62 -14.42 -16.28 -3.74
N GLY A 63 -15.06 -16.84 -2.71
CA GLY A 63 -15.80 -16.08 -1.70
C GLY A 63 -14.93 -15.12 -0.88
N TRP A 64 -13.62 -15.40 -0.74
CA TRP A 64 -12.69 -14.54 -0.05
C TRP A 64 -12.27 -13.36 -0.94
N ASN A 65 -11.90 -13.63 -2.20
CA ASN A 65 -11.51 -12.64 -3.18
C ASN A 65 -12.63 -11.64 -3.46
N ILE A 66 -13.86 -12.12 -3.65
CA ILE A 66 -14.99 -11.23 -3.96
C ILE A 66 -15.32 -10.30 -2.77
N ARG A 67 -15.17 -10.75 -1.52
CA ARG A 67 -15.33 -9.86 -0.35
C ARG A 67 -14.28 -8.76 -0.32
N ILE A 68 -13.01 -9.08 -0.65
CA ILE A 68 -11.95 -8.07 -0.77
C ILE A 68 -12.24 -7.08 -1.89
N PHE A 69 -12.64 -7.57 -3.07
CA PHE A 69 -13.02 -6.73 -4.20
C PHE A 69 -14.13 -5.73 -3.82
N LEU A 70 -15.18 -6.22 -3.19
CA LEU A 70 -16.31 -5.40 -2.76
C LEU A 70 -15.92 -4.44 -1.62
N PHE A 71 -15.07 -4.87 -0.69
CA PHE A 71 -14.51 -3.99 0.34
C PHE A 71 -13.77 -2.80 -0.28
N CYS A 72 -12.83 -3.04 -1.19
CA CYS A 72 -12.07 -1.98 -1.86
C CYS A 72 -12.99 -1.03 -2.65
N ALA A 73 -13.99 -1.59 -3.36
CA ALA A 73 -14.97 -0.79 -4.08
C ALA A 73 -15.77 0.14 -3.15
N LEU A 74 -16.32 -0.41 -2.04
CA LEU A 74 -17.09 0.39 -1.08
C LEU A 74 -16.22 1.38 -0.30
N LEU A 75 -14.95 1.02 -0.04
CA LEU A 75 -14.01 1.95 0.60
C LEU A 75 -13.77 3.17 -0.29
N GLY A 76 -13.54 2.97 -1.60
CA GLY A 76 -13.48 4.07 -2.57
C GLY A 76 -14.79 4.88 -2.59
N GLY A 77 -15.94 4.20 -2.52
CA GLY A 77 -17.25 4.84 -2.40
C GLY A 77 -17.37 5.72 -1.15
N LEU A 78 -16.91 5.22 0.01
CA LEU A 78 -16.86 6.00 1.27
C LEU A 78 -16.00 7.26 1.09
N VAL A 79 -14.84 7.13 0.49
CA VAL A 79 -13.93 8.26 0.15
C VAL A 79 -14.65 9.29 -0.73
N GLY A 80 -15.39 8.83 -1.77
CA GLY A 80 -16.18 9.71 -2.62
C GLY A 80 -17.22 10.52 -1.84
N ILE A 81 -17.93 9.88 -0.91
CA ILE A 81 -18.91 10.56 -0.03
C ILE A 81 -18.22 11.58 0.87
N LEU A 82 -17.10 11.22 1.50
CA LEU A 82 -16.33 12.11 2.36
C LEU A 82 -15.84 13.35 1.62
N SER A 83 -15.33 13.17 0.40
CA SER A 83 -14.81 14.25 -0.46
C SER A 83 -15.90 15.25 -0.88
N LYS A 84 -17.14 14.80 -1.07
CA LYS A 84 -18.27 15.63 -1.54
C LYS A 84 -18.80 16.59 -0.50
N THR A 85 -18.65 16.31 0.81
CA THR A 85 -19.31 17.05 1.90
C THR A 85 -18.79 18.44 2.19
N GLY A 86 -17.57 18.81 1.74
CA GLY A 86 -16.89 20.03 2.19
C GLY A 86 -16.38 19.97 3.64
N SER A 87 -16.38 18.78 4.26
CA SER A 87 -15.92 18.60 5.64
C SER A 87 -14.40 18.78 5.79
N ALA A 88 -13.64 18.46 4.75
CA ALA A 88 -12.20 18.70 4.68
C ALA A 88 -11.89 20.21 4.73
N GLU A 89 -12.62 21.03 4.00
CA GLU A 89 -12.50 22.49 4.02
C GLU A 89 -12.91 23.09 5.36
N ALA A 90 -13.91 22.52 6.03
CA ALA A 90 -14.29 22.92 7.38
C ALA A 90 -13.17 22.66 8.40
N PHE A 91 -12.47 21.54 8.27
CA PHE A 91 -11.25 21.27 9.04
C PHE A 91 -10.15 22.30 8.74
N GLY A 92 -9.90 22.62 7.48
CA GLY A 92 -8.93 23.63 7.06
C GLY A 92 -9.24 25.01 7.64
N ARG A 93 -10.50 25.45 7.63
CA ARG A 93 -10.92 26.71 8.25
C ARG A 93 -10.64 26.75 9.76
N TRP A 94 -10.84 25.66 10.47
CA TRP A 94 -10.52 25.53 11.90
C TRP A 94 -9.01 25.60 12.14
N ALA A 95 -8.23 24.82 11.41
CA ALA A 95 -6.77 24.73 11.54
C ALA A 95 -6.09 26.08 11.24
N LYS A 96 -6.53 26.79 10.20
CA LYS A 96 -6.01 28.13 9.81
C LYS A 96 -6.10 29.17 10.93
N LYS A 97 -7.08 29.04 11.83
CA LYS A 97 -7.25 29.95 12.98
C LYS A 97 -6.29 29.63 14.13
N LYS A 98 -5.82 28.40 14.24
CA LYS A 98 -5.04 27.90 15.38
C LYS A 98 -3.55 27.85 15.12
N ILE A 99 -3.13 27.69 13.86
CA ILE A 99 -1.75 27.42 13.46
C ILE A 99 -1.16 28.59 12.69
N ASN A 100 -0.04 29.12 13.19
CA ASN A 100 0.58 30.35 12.68
C ASN A 100 2.10 30.23 12.47
N ASP A 101 2.67 29.02 12.52
CA ASP A 101 4.09 28.81 12.27
C ASP A 101 4.32 27.62 11.30
N PRO A 102 5.46 27.64 10.55
CA PRO A 102 5.72 26.62 9.53
C PRO A 102 5.85 25.20 10.09
N LYS A 103 6.51 25.04 11.26
CA LYS A 103 6.74 23.71 11.85
C LYS A 103 5.44 23.06 12.28
N SER A 104 4.60 23.78 13.02
CA SER A 104 3.28 23.28 13.45
C SER A 104 2.37 23.01 12.26
N SER A 105 2.48 23.79 11.18
CA SER A 105 1.72 23.53 9.93
C SER A 105 2.11 22.20 9.28
N LEU A 106 3.40 21.94 9.12
CA LEU A 106 3.88 20.70 8.51
C LEU A 106 3.64 19.49 9.44
N LEU A 107 3.80 19.65 10.76
CA LEU A 107 3.44 18.60 11.73
C LEU A 107 1.95 18.28 11.69
N LEU A 108 1.09 19.28 11.54
CA LEU A 108 -0.34 19.04 11.35
C LEU A 108 -0.60 18.27 10.06
N ALA A 109 0.06 18.64 8.94
CA ALA A 109 -0.06 17.89 7.69
C ALA A 109 0.34 16.43 7.87
N TRP A 110 1.46 16.18 8.54
CA TRP A 110 1.95 14.83 8.85
C TRP A 110 0.96 14.04 9.73
N VAL A 111 0.43 14.66 10.80
CA VAL A 111 -0.58 14.02 11.66
C VAL A 111 -1.86 13.73 10.91
N CYS A 112 -2.33 14.66 10.07
CA CYS A 112 -3.51 14.43 9.23
C CYS A 112 -3.28 13.27 8.26
N GLY A 113 -2.10 13.18 7.63
CA GLY A 113 -1.73 12.09 6.76
C GLY A 113 -1.72 10.74 7.48
N ILE A 114 -1.29 10.69 8.75
CA ILE A 114 -1.37 9.45 9.55
C ILE A 114 -2.82 9.09 9.91
N ILE A 115 -3.66 10.08 10.24
CA ILE A 115 -5.05 9.83 10.63
C ILE A 115 -5.90 9.38 9.43
N ILE A 116 -5.62 9.92 8.24
CA ILE A 116 -6.35 9.62 7.00
C ILE A 116 -5.65 8.48 6.25
N PHE A 117 -5.47 7.35 6.90
CA PHE A 117 -4.74 6.18 6.40
C PHE A 117 -5.56 5.24 5.51
N ILE A 118 -6.84 5.51 5.31
CA ILE A 118 -7.81 4.59 4.68
C ILE A 118 -7.39 4.26 3.26
N ASP A 119 -6.96 5.28 2.53
CA ASP A 119 -6.60 5.22 1.12
C ASP A 119 -5.60 6.33 0.80
N ASP A 120 -4.59 6.04 0.00
CA ASP A 120 -3.50 6.96 -0.33
C ASP A 120 -3.95 8.11 -1.25
N TYR A 121 -4.87 7.86 -2.17
CA TYR A 121 -5.42 8.89 -3.06
C TYR A 121 -6.23 9.92 -2.28
N PHE A 122 -7.10 9.43 -1.40
CA PHE A 122 -7.86 10.30 -0.51
C PHE A 122 -6.96 11.07 0.45
N ASN A 123 -5.96 10.41 1.02
CA ASN A 123 -4.97 11.06 1.88
C ASN A 123 -4.34 12.26 1.16
N SER A 124 -3.72 12.02 0.00
CA SER A 124 -3.01 13.05 -0.76
C SER A 124 -3.89 14.25 -1.12
N LEU A 125 -5.11 13.99 -1.61
CA LEU A 125 -6.02 15.05 -2.04
C LEU A 125 -6.68 15.78 -0.88
N ALA A 126 -7.22 15.04 0.12
CA ALA A 126 -7.94 15.64 1.24
C ALA A 126 -7.00 16.46 2.13
N VAL A 127 -5.85 15.86 2.53
CA VAL A 127 -4.86 16.59 3.35
C VAL A 127 -4.27 17.75 2.56
N GLY A 128 -3.95 17.54 1.27
CA GLY A 128 -3.43 18.59 0.40
C GLY A 128 -4.35 19.79 0.29
N THR A 129 -5.62 19.56 -0.05
CA THR A 129 -6.63 20.63 -0.18
C THR A 129 -6.79 21.43 1.13
N VAL A 130 -6.74 20.76 2.28
CA VAL A 130 -6.88 21.36 3.59
C VAL A 130 -5.64 22.13 4.01
N MET A 131 -4.47 21.57 3.77
CA MET A 131 -3.21 22.11 4.29
C MET A 131 -2.58 23.16 3.39
N ARG A 132 -2.86 23.15 2.07
CA ARG A 132 -2.32 24.12 1.11
C ARG A 132 -2.55 25.59 1.53
N PRO A 133 -3.76 26.06 1.89
CA PRO A 133 -3.95 27.44 2.32
C PRO A 133 -3.22 27.80 3.63
N ILE A 134 -2.93 26.80 4.48
CA ILE A 134 -2.20 26.98 5.74
C ILE A 134 -0.71 27.05 5.45
N ALA A 135 -0.21 26.19 4.56
CA ALA A 135 1.18 26.17 4.10
C ALA A 135 1.53 27.47 3.37
N ASP A 136 0.69 27.92 2.43
CA ASP A 136 0.87 29.17 1.67
C ASP A 136 0.94 30.39 2.63
N LYS A 137 0.05 30.44 3.63
CA LYS A 137 0.07 31.51 4.66
C LYS A 137 1.37 31.54 5.45
N ASN A 138 1.95 30.37 5.75
CA ASN A 138 3.15 30.23 6.56
C ASN A 138 4.43 30.12 5.72
N LYS A 139 4.39 30.52 4.43
CA LYS A 139 5.53 30.53 3.50
C LYS A 139 6.26 29.18 3.38
N ILE A 140 5.49 28.08 3.40
CA ILE A 140 6.01 26.76 3.16
C ILE A 140 5.96 26.52 1.64
N SER A 141 7.07 26.04 1.05
CA SER A 141 7.06 25.71 -0.38
C SER A 141 6.04 24.61 -0.66
N ARG A 142 5.34 24.75 -1.77
CA ARG A 142 4.34 23.75 -2.19
C ARG A 142 4.99 22.39 -2.48
N ALA A 143 6.25 22.39 -2.92
CA ALA A 143 7.05 21.19 -3.07
C ALA A 143 7.26 20.46 -1.73
N LYS A 144 7.52 21.20 -0.65
CA LYS A 144 7.70 20.61 0.68
C LYS A 144 6.39 20.06 1.24
N LEU A 145 5.28 20.77 1.01
CA LEU A 145 3.96 20.25 1.34
C LEU A 145 3.67 18.97 0.55
N ALA A 146 3.89 18.96 -0.77
CA ALA A 146 3.68 17.80 -1.63
C ALA A 146 4.49 16.58 -1.15
N TRP A 147 5.76 16.79 -0.77
CA TRP A 147 6.60 15.72 -0.21
C TRP A 147 6.05 15.18 1.12
N VAL A 148 5.53 16.02 2.01
CA VAL A 148 4.91 15.54 3.26
C VAL A 148 3.67 14.72 2.97
N LEU A 149 2.83 15.14 2.01
CA LEU A 149 1.64 14.41 1.59
C LEU A 149 2.00 13.04 1.02
N ASP A 150 2.92 12.99 0.08
CA ASP A 150 3.37 11.75 -0.57
C ASP A 150 4.01 10.79 0.45
N SER A 151 4.86 11.32 1.34
CA SER A 151 5.51 10.57 2.42
C SER A 151 4.53 10.04 3.49
N THR A 152 3.31 10.55 3.57
CA THR A 152 2.27 10.09 4.51
C THR A 152 1.10 9.39 3.82
N ALA A 153 1.12 9.23 2.52
CA ALA A 153 0.13 8.47 1.76
C ALA A 153 0.48 6.97 1.74
N ALA A 154 1.19 6.50 0.73
CA ALA A 154 1.59 5.10 0.59
C ALA A 154 2.36 4.55 1.81
N PRO A 155 3.35 5.27 2.41
CA PRO A 155 4.05 4.76 3.58
C PRO A 155 3.18 4.55 4.82
N VAL A 156 2.10 5.31 4.99
CA VAL A 156 1.15 5.09 6.09
C VAL A 156 0.19 3.95 5.75
N CYS A 157 -0.35 3.93 4.53
CA CYS A 157 -1.31 2.90 4.12
C CYS A 157 -0.74 1.49 4.21
N ILE A 158 0.56 1.28 3.93
CA ILE A 158 1.21 -0.04 4.04
C ILE A 158 1.51 -0.47 5.49
N LEU A 159 1.39 0.41 6.47
CA LEU A 159 1.66 0.12 7.87
C LEU A 159 0.39 -0.13 8.69
N VAL A 160 -0.74 0.47 8.29
CA VAL A 160 -1.98 0.43 9.07
C VAL A 160 -2.87 -0.73 8.63
N PRO A 161 -3.21 -1.67 9.53
CA PRO A 161 -3.82 -2.95 9.18
C PRO A 161 -5.26 -2.89 8.65
N ILE A 162 -5.84 -1.71 8.48
CA ILE A 162 -7.24 -1.49 8.07
C ILE A 162 -7.29 -0.64 6.78
N SER A 163 -6.23 -0.64 5.98
CA SER A 163 -6.16 0.07 4.70
C SER A 163 -6.49 -0.83 3.51
N SER A 164 -6.83 -0.24 2.37
CA SER A 164 -6.94 -0.94 1.10
C SER A 164 -5.64 -1.67 0.69
N TRP A 165 -4.50 -1.11 1.06
CA TRP A 165 -3.17 -1.65 0.75
C TRP A 165 -2.89 -2.95 1.48
N VAL A 166 -3.13 -2.97 2.78
CA VAL A 166 -2.89 -4.15 3.62
C VAL A 166 -3.75 -5.32 3.20
N ILE A 167 -5.02 -5.06 2.89
CA ILE A 167 -5.95 -6.07 2.39
C ILE A 167 -5.43 -6.70 1.10
N THR A 168 -4.92 -5.89 0.18
CA THR A 168 -4.31 -6.40 -1.05
C THR A 168 -3.12 -7.30 -0.75
N VAL A 169 -2.21 -6.87 0.13
CA VAL A 169 -1.05 -7.67 0.51
C VAL A 169 -1.46 -9.00 1.13
N ILE A 170 -2.37 -9.02 2.11
CA ILE A 170 -2.81 -10.27 2.74
C ILE A 170 -3.56 -11.18 1.77
N SER A 171 -4.31 -10.62 0.79
CA SER A 171 -4.97 -11.41 -0.24
C SER A 171 -3.99 -12.11 -1.18
N ILE A 172 -2.89 -11.46 -1.53
CA ILE A 172 -1.83 -12.04 -2.35
C ILE A 172 -1.04 -13.07 -1.54
N LEU A 173 -0.74 -12.79 -0.26
CA LEU A 173 -0.06 -13.72 0.64
C LEU A 173 -0.81 -15.05 0.77
N LYS A 174 -2.14 -15.01 0.94
CA LYS A 174 -2.99 -16.20 1.00
C LYS A 174 -2.86 -17.08 -0.24
N GLY A 175 -2.75 -16.46 -1.42
CA GLY A 175 -2.51 -17.15 -2.67
C GLY A 175 -1.09 -17.64 -2.90
N SER A 176 -0.12 -17.26 -2.06
CA SER A 176 1.30 -17.54 -2.31
C SER A 176 1.71 -18.90 -1.74
N GLU A 177 2.45 -19.69 -2.54
CA GLU A 177 2.94 -21.01 -2.14
C GLU A 177 3.98 -20.89 -1.02
N GLY A 178 3.97 -21.85 -0.10
CA GLY A 178 4.84 -21.89 1.07
C GLY A 178 4.29 -21.13 2.27
N PHE A 179 3.28 -20.27 2.11
CA PHE A 179 2.71 -19.50 3.21
C PHE A 179 2.10 -20.40 4.30
N GLU A 180 1.38 -21.45 3.89
CA GLU A 180 0.69 -22.39 4.80
C GLU A 180 1.64 -23.09 5.78
N SER A 181 2.93 -23.21 5.44
CA SER A 181 3.95 -23.82 6.30
C SER A 181 4.16 -23.10 7.64
N PHE A 182 3.76 -21.83 7.75
CA PHE A 182 3.91 -21.06 8.96
C PHE A 182 2.83 -21.31 10.01
N GLY A 183 1.67 -21.88 9.63
CA GLY A 183 0.56 -22.16 10.55
C GLY A 183 -0.04 -20.92 11.21
N ILE A 184 0.09 -19.75 10.58
CA ILE A 184 -0.47 -18.47 11.04
C ILE A 184 -1.34 -17.85 9.95
N THR A 185 -2.28 -16.97 10.34
CA THR A 185 -3.09 -16.26 9.36
C THR A 185 -2.28 -15.21 8.60
N GLU A 186 -2.71 -14.87 7.40
CA GLU A 186 -2.11 -13.84 6.54
C GLU A 186 -2.10 -12.48 7.25
N PHE A 187 -3.15 -12.20 8.02
CA PHE A 187 -3.25 -11.00 8.83
C PHE A 187 -2.20 -10.99 9.95
N SER A 188 -2.03 -12.12 10.66
CA SER A 188 -0.99 -12.26 11.69
C SER A 188 0.42 -12.13 11.12
N PHE A 189 0.65 -12.70 9.91
CA PHE A 189 1.92 -12.53 9.19
C PHE A 189 2.16 -11.05 8.87
N PHE A 190 1.14 -10.37 8.33
CA PHE A 190 1.24 -8.95 8.03
C PHE A 190 1.57 -8.10 9.27
N LEU A 191 0.88 -8.31 10.39
CA LEU A 191 1.18 -7.59 11.64
C LEU A 191 2.64 -7.81 12.10
N LYS A 192 3.15 -9.04 11.94
CA LYS A 192 4.55 -9.34 12.22
C LYS A 192 5.52 -8.68 11.22
N ALA A 193 5.09 -8.43 9.99
CA ALA A 193 5.88 -7.78 8.95
C ALA A 193 6.00 -6.25 9.16
N VAL A 194 5.05 -5.60 9.85
CA VAL A 194 5.06 -4.14 10.08
C VAL A 194 6.40 -3.63 10.64
N PRO A 195 6.97 -4.23 11.71
CA PRO A 195 8.28 -3.79 12.23
C PRO A 195 9.45 -3.98 11.26
N TYR A 196 9.31 -4.81 10.24
CA TYR A 196 10.33 -5.04 9.21
C TYR A 196 10.19 -4.07 8.02
N ASN A 197 9.12 -3.26 7.96
CA ASN A 197 8.91 -2.29 6.88
C ASN A 197 9.75 -1.03 7.11
N ILE A 198 11.07 -1.20 6.93
CA ILE A 198 12.09 -0.18 7.25
C ILE A 198 11.87 1.09 6.44
N TYR A 199 11.60 0.98 5.13
CA TYR A 199 11.46 2.14 4.26
C TYR A 199 10.30 3.05 4.69
N ALA A 200 9.11 2.48 4.88
CA ALA A 200 7.92 3.26 5.23
C ALA A 200 8.08 3.97 6.59
N ILE A 201 8.59 3.24 7.60
CA ILE A 201 8.80 3.81 8.94
C ILE A 201 9.89 4.89 8.92
N LEU A 202 11.02 4.67 8.22
CA LEU A 202 12.08 5.68 8.08
C LEU A 202 11.59 6.92 7.32
N THR A 203 10.70 6.76 6.34
CA THR A 203 10.08 7.88 5.63
C THR A 203 9.32 8.78 6.60
N LEU A 204 8.48 8.21 7.46
CA LEU A 204 7.75 8.96 8.48
C LEU A 204 8.68 9.65 9.48
N ILE A 205 9.75 8.97 9.91
CA ILE A 205 10.77 9.54 10.80
C ILE A 205 11.51 10.70 10.11
N MET A 206 11.82 10.56 8.82
CA MET A 206 12.52 11.61 8.07
C MET A 206 11.67 12.87 7.95
N VAL A 207 10.37 12.75 7.68
CA VAL A 207 9.47 13.90 7.63
C VAL A 207 9.55 14.70 8.94
N VAL A 208 9.38 14.03 10.08
CA VAL A 208 9.48 14.67 11.40
C VAL A 208 10.87 15.26 11.64
N THR A 209 11.94 14.54 11.27
CA THR A 209 13.32 15.00 11.44
C THR A 209 13.59 16.29 10.65
N ILE A 210 13.19 16.36 9.39
CA ILE A 210 13.33 17.56 8.55
C ILE A 210 12.50 18.73 9.10
N ILE A 211 11.26 18.47 9.51
CA ILE A 211 10.38 19.52 10.07
C ILE A 211 10.98 20.12 11.34
N LEU A 212 11.43 19.28 12.27
CA LEU A 212 11.93 19.73 13.57
C LEU A 212 13.30 20.44 13.44
N THR A 213 14.19 19.89 12.60
CA THR A 213 15.55 20.44 12.43
C THR A 213 15.61 21.63 11.48
N GLY A 214 14.66 21.72 10.51
CA GLY A 214 14.69 22.72 9.44
C GLY A 214 15.88 22.55 8.47
N ARG A 215 16.49 21.36 8.42
CA ARG A 215 17.70 21.09 7.62
C ARG A 215 17.34 20.53 6.25
N ASP A 216 16.74 21.35 5.42
CA ASP A 216 16.54 20.99 4.01
C ASP A 216 17.86 20.92 3.25
N TYR A 217 17.91 20.07 2.22
CA TYR A 217 19.07 19.94 1.33
C TYR A 217 18.65 19.75 -0.13
N GLY A 218 19.60 19.98 -1.04
CA GLY A 218 19.38 19.82 -2.48
C GLY A 218 18.30 20.75 -3.05
N PRO A 219 17.52 20.29 -4.06
CA PRO A 219 16.48 21.11 -4.70
C PRO A 219 15.38 21.56 -3.74
N MET A 220 15.04 20.78 -2.71
CA MET A 220 14.03 21.15 -1.72
C MET A 220 14.42 22.41 -0.93
N LYS A 221 15.70 22.53 -0.57
CA LYS A 221 16.21 23.74 0.11
C LYS A 221 16.02 24.98 -0.76
N LYS A 222 16.30 24.89 -2.06
CA LYS A 222 16.12 26.02 -3.00
C LYS A 222 14.64 26.39 -3.15
N SER A 223 13.76 25.40 -3.23
CA SER A 223 12.30 25.62 -3.28
C SER A 223 11.80 26.31 -2.00
N GLN A 224 12.31 25.91 -0.82
CA GLN A 224 11.94 26.56 0.44
C GLN A 224 12.47 28.01 0.52
N GLN A 225 13.68 28.27 0.04
CA GLN A 225 14.23 29.64 0.00
C GLN A 225 13.37 30.57 -0.87
N LEU A 226 12.90 30.10 -2.02
CA LEU A 226 11.94 30.86 -2.84
C LEU A 226 10.63 31.15 -2.09
N ALA A 227 10.13 30.18 -1.32
CA ALA A 227 8.91 30.35 -0.53
C ALA A 227 9.09 31.37 0.61
N ASP A 228 10.25 31.44 1.22
CA ASP A 228 10.60 32.47 2.23
C ASP A 228 10.53 33.90 1.64
N GLU A 229 10.87 34.05 0.34
CA GLU A 229 10.73 35.27 -0.44
C GLU A 229 9.29 35.53 -0.96
N GLY A 230 8.37 34.58 -0.74
CA GLY A 230 6.98 34.68 -1.16
C GLY A 230 6.65 33.99 -2.50
N ILE A 231 7.62 33.31 -3.12
CA ILE A 231 7.45 32.52 -4.35
C ILE A 231 7.23 31.07 -3.96
N LEU A 232 5.97 30.64 -3.88
CA LEU A 232 5.56 29.36 -3.29
C LEU A 232 5.94 28.13 -4.12
N PHE A 233 6.24 28.28 -5.40
CA PHE A 233 6.72 27.24 -6.30
C PHE A 233 7.65 27.82 -7.37
N ASN A 234 8.48 26.97 -7.97
CA ASN A 234 9.45 27.39 -8.96
C ASN A 234 8.90 27.18 -10.39
N ALA A 235 8.55 28.28 -11.05
CA ALA A 235 8.01 28.29 -12.43
C ALA A 235 8.93 27.63 -13.48
N LYS A 236 10.22 27.39 -13.17
CA LYS A 236 11.12 26.63 -14.06
C LYS A 236 10.62 25.21 -14.34
N TYR A 237 9.87 24.61 -13.42
CA TYR A 237 9.34 23.26 -13.53
C TYR A 237 7.94 23.18 -14.15
N GLY A 238 7.42 24.29 -14.63
CA GLY A 238 6.09 24.40 -15.23
C GLY A 238 5.09 25.17 -14.37
N GLU A 239 3.87 25.18 -14.81
CA GLU A 239 2.76 25.82 -14.10
C GLU A 239 2.29 24.90 -12.96
N ALA A 240 1.83 25.51 -11.86
CA ALA A 240 1.13 24.76 -10.83
C ALA A 240 -0.15 24.17 -11.45
N PRO A 241 -0.52 22.90 -11.11
CA PRO A 241 -1.76 22.34 -11.58
C PRO A 241 -2.89 23.31 -11.20
N GLY A 242 -3.71 23.69 -12.20
CA GLY A 242 -4.89 24.51 -11.97
C GLY A 242 -5.70 23.88 -10.84
N GLU A 243 -6.48 24.67 -10.13
CA GLU A 243 -7.44 24.10 -9.19
C GLU A 243 -8.21 23.04 -9.99
N MET A 244 -8.02 21.75 -9.63
CA MET A 244 -8.87 20.70 -10.17
C MET A 244 -10.27 21.27 -9.99
N LYS A 245 -11.05 21.38 -11.09
CA LYS A 245 -12.46 21.77 -11.01
C LYS A 245 -13.03 20.86 -9.95
N ALA A 246 -13.13 21.38 -8.72
CA ALA A 246 -13.68 20.64 -7.63
C ALA A 246 -15.02 20.16 -8.16
N GLU A 247 -15.25 18.83 -8.23
CA GLU A 247 -16.59 18.33 -8.47
C GLU A 247 -17.49 19.20 -7.63
N GLU A 248 -18.56 19.74 -8.20
CA GLU A 248 -19.41 20.74 -7.53
C GLU A 248 -19.67 20.27 -6.09
N LYS A 249 -18.93 20.88 -5.15
CA LYS A 249 -18.99 20.49 -3.76
C LYS A 249 -20.31 20.97 -3.21
N THR A 250 -21.00 20.11 -2.48
CA THR A 250 -22.23 20.48 -1.78
C THR A 250 -21.91 21.23 -0.50
N ASP A 251 -21.01 22.23 -0.54
CA ASP A 251 -20.72 23.06 0.64
C ASP A 251 -21.84 24.07 0.86
N ASN A 252 -22.88 23.67 1.59
CA ASN A 252 -23.94 24.55 2.07
C ASN A 252 -23.56 25.26 3.39
N GLY A 253 -22.28 25.34 3.74
CA GLY A 253 -21.76 26.00 4.96
C GLY A 253 -22.04 25.26 6.27
N ARG A 254 -22.65 24.08 6.22
CA ARG A 254 -23.04 23.27 7.40
C ARG A 254 -21.97 22.29 7.84
N ALA A 255 -21.01 21.97 6.96
CA ALA A 255 -19.96 21.02 7.23
C ALA A 255 -19.04 21.48 8.36
N LYS A 256 -18.72 20.56 9.27
CA LYS A 256 -17.81 20.74 10.40
C LYS A 256 -16.67 19.73 10.32
N MET A 257 -15.57 19.97 11.03
CA MET A 257 -14.43 19.06 11.15
C MET A 257 -14.86 17.64 11.56
N ILE A 258 -15.82 17.53 12.48
CA ILE A 258 -16.29 16.23 12.98
C ILE A 258 -16.96 15.39 11.88
N ASP A 259 -17.51 16.04 10.85
CA ASP A 259 -18.20 15.35 9.75
C ASP A 259 -17.21 14.59 8.86
N MET A 260 -15.92 14.94 8.87
CA MET A 260 -14.85 14.17 8.24
C MET A 260 -14.33 13.05 9.17
N LEU A 261 -14.10 13.38 10.44
CA LEU A 261 -13.45 12.45 11.37
C LEU A 261 -14.37 11.33 11.83
N LEU A 262 -15.67 11.59 12.01
CA LEU A 262 -16.59 10.63 12.59
C LEU A 262 -16.77 9.37 11.74
N PRO A 263 -16.93 9.41 10.40
CA PRO A 263 -16.95 8.20 9.57
C PRO A 263 -15.65 7.38 9.66
N ILE A 264 -14.49 8.04 9.75
CA ILE A 264 -13.20 7.38 9.91
C ILE A 264 -13.13 6.65 11.26
N ILE A 265 -13.55 7.33 12.33
CA ILE A 265 -13.63 6.73 13.67
C ILE A 265 -14.58 5.52 13.68
N VAL A 266 -15.72 5.63 12.99
CA VAL A 266 -16.68 4.51 12.88
C VAL A 266 -16.08 3.35 12.10
N LEU A 267 -15.33 3.61 11.02
CA LEU A 267 -14.64 2.55 10.27
C LEU A 267 -13.64 1.80 11.16
N ILE A 268 -12.80 2.53 11.88
CA ILE A 268 -11.82 1.94 12.80
C ILE A 268 -12.50 1.13 13.89
N ALA A 269 -13.51 1.72 14.54
CA ALA A 269 -14.25 1.07 15.62
C ALA A 269 -15.00 -0.18 15.12
N SER A 270 -15.64 -0.09 13.96
CA SER A 270 -16.33 -1.22 13.33
C SER A 270 -15.34 -2.34 12.96
N ALA A 271 -14.17 -2.01 12.40
CA ALA A 271 -13.15 -3.00 12.09
C ALA A 271 -12.63 -3.68 13.36
N LEU A 272 -12.23 -2.91 14.38
CA LEU A 272 -11.75 -3.46 15.65
C LEU A 272 -12.77 -4.36 16.35
N PHE A 273 -14.07 -4.06 16.19
CA PHE A 273 -15.16 -4.90 16.71
C PHE A 273 -15.37 -6.15 15.85
N MET A 274 -15.36 -6.00 14.52
CA MET A 274 -15.67 -7.11 13.61
C MET A 274 -14.57 -8.17 13.56
N PHE A 275 -13.30 -7.83 13.80
CA PHE A 275 -12.23 -8.82 13.81
C PHE A 275 -12.50 -9.96 14.79
N PRO A 276 -12.59 -9.75 16.11
CA PRO A 276 -12.90 -10.84 17.03
C PRO A 276 -14.32 -11.39 16.83
N PHE A 277 -15.29 -10.54 16.45
CA PHE A 277 -16.68 -10.96 16.29
C PHE A 277 -16.84 -11.98 15.17
N VAL A 278 -16.16 -11.83 14.02
CA VAL A 278 -16.19 -12.80 12.92
C VAL A 278 -15.59 -14.13 13.34
N THR A 279 -14.48 -14.13 14.08
CA THR A 279 -13.90 -15.37 14.61
C THR A 279 -14.88 -16.10 15.52
N TRP A 280 -15.53 -15.39 16.44
CA TRP A 280 -16.55 -15.98 17.31
C TRP A 280 -17.76 -16.49 16.51
N MET A 281 -18.19 -15.75 15.50
CA MET A 281 -19.30 -16.16 14.65
C MET A 281 -18.97 -17.44 13.87
N LEU A 282 -17.76 -17.54 13.31
CA LEU A 282 -17.32 -18.73 12.59
C LEU A 282 -17.02 -19.94 13.49
N ALA A 283 -16.73 -19.72 14.76
CA ALA A 283 -16.52 -20.78 15.74
C ALA A 283 -17.83 -21.46 16.19
N VAL A 284 -18.99 -20.89 15.89
CA VAL A 284 -20.29 -21.52 16.21
C VAL A 284 -20.55 -22.65 15.22
N ASP A 285 -20.46 -23.90 15.69
CA ASP A 285 -20.64 -25.12 14.91
C ASP A 285 -22.03 -25.79 15.11
N GLY A 286 -22.81 -25.31 16.07
CA GLY A 286 -24.12 -25.83 16.42
C GLY A 286 -24.11 -27.12 17.25
N GLU A 287 -22.93 -27.72 17.47
CA GLU A 287 -22.75 -28.94 18.26
C GLU A 287 -22.00 -28.66 19.58
N SER A 288 -20.72 -28.31 19.51
CA SER A 288 -19.88 -28.03 20.68
C SER A 288 -19.97 -26.57 21.14
N ILE A 289 -20.09 -25.64 20.18
CA ILE A 289 -20.26 -24.21 20.42
C ILE A 289 -21.57 -23.75 19.76
N THR A 290 -22.58 -23.50 20.58
CA THR A 290 -23.95 -23.21 20.11
C THR A 290 -24.29 -21.72 20.05
N SER A 291 -23.40 -20.84 20.56
CA SER A 291 -23.63 -19.40 20.58
C SER A 291 -22.34 -18.61 20.51
N ILE A 292 -22.42 -17.37 19.99
CA ILE A 292 -21.29 -16.43 19.93
C ILE A 292 -20.76 -16.12 21.34
N ALA A 293 -21.65 -16.06 22.35
CA ALA A 293 -21.23 -15.83 23.73
C ALA A 293 -20.36 -16.98 24.29
N GLN A 294 -20.68 -18.23 23.91
CA GLN A 294 -19.89 -19.40 24.26
C GLN A 294 -18.56 -19.39 23.50
N ALA A 295 -18.56 -19.05 22.22
CA ALA A 295 -17.34 -18.88 21.44
C ALA A 295 -16.41 -17.80 22.04
N ALA A 296 -16.96 -16.66 22.44
CA ALA A 296 -16.21 -15.59 23.11
C ALA A 296 -15.63 -16.02 24.47
N GLY A 297 -16.26 -16.95 25.17
CA GLY A 297 -15.74 -17.53 26.42
C GLY A 297 -14.70 -18.65 26.22
N SER A 298 -14.60 -19.23 25.04
CA SER A 298 -13.72 -20.38 24.74
C SER A 298 -12.30 -19.99 24.29
N MET A 299 -12.07 -18.73 23.91
CA MET A 299 -10.79 -18.23 23.41
C MET A 299 -10.49 -16.82 23.93
N THR A 300 -9.22 -16.43 23.97
CA THR A 300 -8.85 -15.05 24.35
C THR A 300 -9.23 -14.06 23.26
N LEU A 301 -9.41 -12.78 23.64
CA LEU A 301 -9.65 -11.70 22.66
C LEU A 301 -8.50 -11.56 21.65
N GLY A 302 -7.25 -11.79 22.09
CA GLY A 302 -6.08 -11.78 21.23
C GLY A 302 -6.10 -12.89 20.20
N ASP A 303 -6.46 -14.13 20.63
CA ASP A 303 -6.60 -15.26 19.69
C ASP A 303 -7.73 -15.04 18.69
N ALA A 304 -8.86 -14.52 19.17
CA ALA A 304 -9.98 -14.19 18.30
C ALA A 304 -9.61 -13.13 17.26
N PHE A 305 -8.82 -12.13 17.63
CA PHE A 305 -8.34 -11.08 16.72
C PHE A 305 -7.33 -11.62 15.69
N ASN A 306 -6.36 -12.45 16.13
CA ASN A 306 -5.29 -12.95 15.26
C ASN A 306 -5.76 -14.04 14.27
N ASN A 307 -6.81 -14.78 14.61
CA ASN A 307 -7.32 -15.88 13.78
C ASN A 307 -8.56 -15.50 12.96
N THR A 308 -8.83 -14.21 12.77
CA THR A 308 -10.00 -13.74 12.03
C THR A 308 -9.90 -13.98 10.53
N ASP A 309 -11.04 -14.25 9.89
CA ASP A 309 -11.19 -14.04 8.45
C ASP A 309 -11.26 -12.53 8.18
N ALA A 310 -10.11 -11.95 7.85
CA ALA A 310 -9.98 -10.51 7.63
C ALA A 310 -10.87 -10.01 6.47
N SER A 311 -11.09 -10.83 5.44
CA SER A 311 -11.94 -10.44 4.30
C SER A 311 -13.37 -10.20 4.75
N MET A 312 -13.89 -11.08 5.60
CA MET A 312 -15.26 -10.99 6.13
C MET A 312 -15.38 -9.85 7.15
N ALA A 313 -14.39 -9.72 8.06
CA ALA A 313 -14.41 -8.68 9.09
C ALA A 313 -14.41 -7.28 8.49
N LEU A 314 -13.57 -7.03 7.50
CA LEU A 314 -13.45 -5.74 6.84
C LEU A 314 -14.62 -5.45 5.90
N TRP A 315 -15.14 -6.46 5.24
CA TRP A 315 -16.37 -6.34 4.45
C TRP A 315 -17.54 -5.84 5.31
N TYR A 316 -17.78 -6.44 6.47
CA TYR A 316 -18.82 -5.97 7.39
C TYR A 316 -18.52 -4.58 7.96
N ALA A 317 -17.27 -4.30 8.30
CA ALA A 317 -16.88 -2.99 8.84
C ALA A 317 -17.16 -1.85 7.85
N VAL A 318 -16.84 -2.03 6.55
CA VAL A 318 -17.09 -0.99 5.54
C VAL A 318 -18.58 -0.81 5.28
N ILE A 319 -19.37 -1.90 5.24
CA ILE A 319 -20.83 -1.82 5.09
C ILE A 319 -21.44 -1.00 6.23
N ILE A 320 -21.11 -1.33 7.49
CA ILE A 320 -21.60 -0.61 8.66
C ILE A 320 -21.23 0.87 8.55
N THR A 321 -20.00 1.16 8.16
CA THR A 321 -19.49 2.54 8.04
C THR A 321 -20.20 3.31 6.92
N VAL A 322 -20.42 2.70 5.76
CA VAL A 322 -21.13 3.34 4.65
C VAL A 322 -22.57 3.64 5.06
N ILE A 323 -23.28 2.67 5.64
CA ILE A 323 -24.65 2.85 6.12
C ILE A 323 -24.71 3.96 7.17
N PHE A 324 -23.82 3.93 8.17
CA PHE A 324 -23.71 4.99 9.18
C PHE A 324 -23.48 6.36 8.55
N THR A 325 -22.52 6.45 7.61
CA THR A 325 -22.16 7.72 6.95
C THR A 325 -23.33 8.29 6.15
N TYR A 326 -24.07 7.43 5.43
CA TYR A 326 -25.29 7.85 4.73
C TYR A 326 -26.32 8.44 5.70
N ILE A 327 -26.68 7.68 6.74
CA ILE A 327 -27.67 8.12 7.73
C ILE A 327 -27.22 9.43 8.41
N TYR A 328 -25.97 9.47 8.83
CA TYR A 328 -25.39 10.64 9.51
C TYR A 328 -25.43 11.88 8.62
N TYR A 329 -25.00 11.80 7.36
CA TYR A 329 -24.96 12.94 6.46
C TYR A 329 -26.34 13.41 6.02
N LEU A 330 -27.30 12.51 5.85
CA LEU A 330 -28.69 12.85 5.59
C LEU A 330 -29.33 13.55 6.79
N CYS A 331 -29.14 13.04 8.01
CA CYS A 331 -29.63 13.67 9.26
C CYS A 331 -29.00 15.05 9.47
N ARG A 332 -27.72 15.21 9.16
CA ARG A 332 -27.01 16.47 9.21
C ARG A 332 -27.38 17.41 8.06
N ARG A 333 -28.09 16.94 7.06
CA ARG A 333 -28.44 17.66 5.83
C ARG A 333 -27.20 18.21 5.12
N LEU A 334 -26.13 17.44 5.10
CA LEU A 334 -24.89 17.78 4.38
C LEU A 334 -25.04 17.50 2.88
N MET A 335 -25.82 16.49 2.53
CA MET A 335 -26.16 16.10 1.16
C MET A 335 -27.54 15.45 1.12
N ASN A 336 -28.15 15.35 -0.06
CA ASN A 336 -29.35 14.57 -0.28
C ASN A 336 -29.00 13.13 -0.72
N ILE A 337 -30.00 12.23 -0.81
CA ILE A 337 -29.80 10.82 -1.16
C ILE A 337 -29.13 10.68 -2.54
N ARG A 338 -29.56 11.48 -3.52
CA ARG A 338 -29.02 11.43 -4.88
C ARG A 338 -27.54 11.86 -4.92
N GLU A 339 -27.21 12.97 -4.27
CA GLU A 339 -25.83 13.45 -4.15
C GLU A 339 -24.94 12.42 -3.45
N ALA A 340 -25.43 11.77 -2.40
CA ALA A 340 -24.70 10.72 -1.69
C ALA A 340 -24.46 9.49 -2.57
N SER A 341 -25.48 9.06 -3.34
CA SER A 341 -25.37 7.95 -4.27
C SER A 341 -24.42 8.25 -5.43
N ASP A 342 -24.50 9.45 -6.01
CA ASP A 342 -23.58 9.88 -7.08
C ASP A 342 -22.13 9.94 -6.56
N ALA A 343 -21.92 10.45 -5.36
CA ALA A 343 -20.60 10.50 -4.72
C ALA A 343 -20.04 9.09 -4.43
N LEU A 344 -20.88 8.17 -3.92
CA LEU A 344 -20.52 6.77 -3.72
C LEU A 344 -20.07 6.12 -5.04
N MET A 345 -20.88 6.28 -6.10
CA MET A 345 -20.57 5.69 -7.39
C MET A 345 -19.31 6.25 -8.03
N ASN A 346 -19.06 7.55 -7.88
CA ASN A 346 -17.83 8.17 -8.38
C ASN A 346 -16.61 7.67 -7.61
N GLY A 347 -16.73 7.50 -6.28
CA GLY A 347 -15.68 6.91 -5.47
C GLY A 347 -15.40 5.45 -5.84
N ILE A 348 -16.42 4.63 -6.11
CA ILE A 348 -16.24 3.25 -6.62
C ILE A 348 -15.52 3.26 -7.98
N LYS A 349 -15.91 4.14 -8.89
CA LYS A 349 -15.26 4.27 -10.21
C LYS A 349 -13.78 4.61 -10.09
N SER A 350 -13.38 5.43 -9.12
CA SER A 350 -11.96 5.77 -8.91
C SER A 350 -11.11 4.57 -8.51
N MET A 351 -11.71 3.53 -7.92
CA MET A 351 -11.02 2.30 -7.53
C MET A 351 -10.91 1.26 -8.67
N VAL A 352 -11.59 1.46 -9.79
CA VAL A 352 -11.61 0.46 -10.89
C VAL A 352 -10.20 0.04 -11.36
N PRO A 353 -9.22 0.95 -11.56
CA PRO A 353 -7.88 0.53 -11.94
C PRO A 353 -7.23 -0.42 -10.93
N ALA A 354 -7.33 -0.10 -9.64
CA ALA A 354 -6.81 -0.95 -8.57
C ALA A 354 -7.52 -2.32 -8.51
N LEU A 355 -8.83 -2.34 -8.69
CA LEU A 355 -9.63 -3.58 -8.73
C LEU A 355 -9.24 -4.48 -9.91
N VAL A 356 -8.96 -3.90 -11.09
CA VAL A 356 -8.48 -4.66 -12.26
C VAL A 356 -7.11 -5.27 -11.97
N ILE A 357 -6.18 -4.49 -11.41
CA ILE A 357 -4.85 -5.00 -11.02
C ILE A 357 -4.99 -6.15 -10.02
N LEU A 358 -5.89 -6.04 -9.05
CA LEU A 358 -6.12 -7.06 -8.02
C LEU A 358 -6.59 -8.39 -8.63
N VAL A 359 -7.57 -8.34 -9.55
CA VAL A 359 -8.04 -9.55 -10.27
C VAL A 359 -6.92 -10.19 -11.09
N MET A 360 -6.13 -9.38 -11.80
CA MET A 360 -4.98 -9.88 -12.57
C MET A 360 -3.90 -10.47 -11.64
N ALA A 361 -3.68 -9.87 -10.46
CA ALA A 361 -2.75 -10.37 -9.45
C ALA A 361 -3.13 -11.77 -8.94
N TRP A 362 -4.39 -11.97 -8.60
CA TRP A 362 -4.89 -13.28 -8.21
C TRP A 362 -4.75 -14.30 -9.35
N SER A 363 -5.08 -13.90 -10.57
CA SER A 363 -5.00 -14.78 -11.75
C SER A 363 -3.57 -15.23 -12.05
N ILE A 364 -2.60 -14.31 -12.04
CA ILE A 364 -1.20 -14.69 -12.28
C ILE A 364 -0.66 -15.52 -11.10
N GLY A 365 -1.04 -15.19 -9.86
CA GLY A 365 -0.69 -15.96 -8.68
C GLY A 365 -1.18 -17.41 -8.78
N THR A 366 -2.44 -17.61 -9.17
CA THR A 366 -3.05 -18.93 -9.32
C THR A 366 -2.35 -19.75 -10.40
N ILE A 367 -2.11 -19.19 -11.60
CA ILE A 367 -1.47 -19.95 -12.69
C ILE A 367 -0.01 -20.31 -12.39
N ILE A 368 0.70 -19.47 -11.63
CA ILE A 368 2.07 -19.73 -11.20
C ILE A 368 2.12 -20.80 -10.11
N LYS A 369 1.21 -20.73 -9.13
CA LYS A 369 1.18 -21.57 -7.93
C LYS A 369 0.69 -22.99 -8.22
N SER A 370 -0.44 -23.10 -8.92
CA SER A 370 -1.11 -24.39 -9.11
C SER A 370 -0.22 -25.42 -9.79
N SER A 371 -0.40 -26.68 -9.41
CA SER A 371 0.28 -27.80 -10.06
C SER A 371 -0.16 -27.95 -11.52
N PRO A 372 0.62 -28.62 -12.38
CA PRO A 372 0.18 -28.94 -13.73
C PRO A 372 -1.12 -29.74 -13.80
N GLU A 373 -1.40 -30.57 -12.80
CA GLU A 373 -2.64 -31.35 -12.68
C GLU A 373 -3.86 -30.45 -12.42
N ASP A 374 -3.67 -29.36 -11.68
CA ASP A 374 -4.67 -28.34 -11.40
C ASP A 374 -4.65 -27.20 -12.44
N GLY A 375 -3.89 -27.38 -13.51
CA GLY A 375 -3.81 -26.46 -14.64
C GLY A 375 -2.95 -25.20 -14.37
N GLY A 376 -1.96 -25.31 -13.53
CA GLY A 376 -0.93 -24.30 -13.29
C GLY A 376 0.45 -24.73 -13.75
N LEU A 377 1.48 -23.98 -13.37
CA LEU A 377 2.86 -24.16 -13.83
C LEU A 377 3.75 -24.87 -12.81
N GLY A 378 3.34 -24.94 -11.53
CA GLY A 378 4.13 -25.50 -10.44
C GLY A 378 5.48 -24.80 -10.27
N LEU A 379 5.51 -23.45 -10.47
CA LEU A 379 6.76 -22.69 -10.48
C LEU A 379 7.51 -22.79 -9.16
N ALA A 380 6.84 -22.85 -8.03
CA ALA A 380 7.54 -22.87 -6.76
C ALA A 380 8.21 -24.23 -6.49
N SER A 381 7.62 -25.34 -6.96
CA SER A 381 8.29 -26.64 -6.94
C SER A 381 9.60 -26.60 -7.75
N TYR A 382 9.55 -26.00 -8.94
CA TYR A 382 10.75 -25.80 -9.77
C TYR A 382 11.79 -24.89 -9.10
N LEU A 383 11.35 -23.74 -8.55
CA LEU A 383 12.26 -22.82 -7.87
C LEU A 383 12.89 -23.47 -6.64
N SER A 384 12.12 -24.26 -5.89
CA SER A 384 12.67 -25.03 -4.77
C SER A 384 13.80 -25.96 -5.20
N GLU A 385 13.62 -26.72 -6.30
CA GLU A 385 14.65 -27.60 -6.84
C GLU A 385 15.90 -26.82 -7.27
N VAL A 386 15.75 -25.74 -8.06
CA VAL A 386 16.87 -24.95 -8.59
C VAL A 386 17.61 -24.20 -7.49
N VAL A 387 16.87 -23.63 -6.55
CA VAL A 387 17.41 -22.79 -5.46
C VAL A 387 18.11 -23.65 -4.41
N VAL A 388 17.54 -24.82 -4.08
CA VAL A 388 18.18 -25.81 -3.22
C VAL A 388 19.47 -26.35 -3.85
N GLY A 389 19.43 -26.63 -5.18
CA GLY A 389 20.60 -27.10 -5.92
C GLY A 389 21.66 -26.04 -6.20
N GLY A 390 21.27 -24.76 -6.31
CA GLY A 390 22.14 -23.65 -6.76
C GLY A 390 22.91 -22.93 -5.66
N GLY A 391 22.65 -23.20 -4.37
CA GLY A 391 23.39 -22.60 -3.25
C GLY A 391 23.26 -21.06 -3.13
N PHE A 392 22.16 -20.48 -3.62
CA PHE A 392 21.95 -19.02 -3.55
C PHE A 392 21.95 -18.53 -2.09
N PRO A 393 22.66 -17.43 -1.76
CA PRO A 393 22.76 -16.96 -0.40
C PRO A 393 21.44 -16.31 0.05
N LEU A 394 20.67 -16.97 0.92
CA LEU A 394 19.44 -16.45 1.55
C LEU A 394 19.61 -15.02 2.11
N ALA A 395 20.79 -14.74 2.63
CA ALA A 395 21.14 -13.44 3.22
C ALA A 395 21.01 -12.25 2.24
N LEU A 396 21.17 -12.48 0.93
CA LEU A 396 21.09 -11.43 -0.10
C LEU A 396 19.68 -11.23 -0.63
N VAL A 397 18.77 -12.18 -0.42
CA VAL A 397 17.39 -12.12 -0.95
C VAL A 397 16.70 -10.80 -0.60
N PRO A 398 16.65 -10.35 0.68
CA PRO A 398 15.94 -9.12 1.01
C PRO A 398 16.49 -7.88 0.29
N ALA A 399 17.81 -7.74 0.20
CA ALA A 399 18.43 -6.60 -0.48
C ALA A 399 18.15 -6.60 -1.99
N ILE A 400 18.24 -7.75 -2.64
CA ILE A 400 17.99 -7.90 -4.08
C ILE A 400 16.53 -7.64 -4.40
N VAL A 401 15.59 -8.23 -3.64
CA VAL A 401 14.15 -8.04 -3.91
C VAL A 401 13.70 -6.62 -3.61
N PHE A 402 14.32 -5.93 -2.64
CA PHE A 402 14.10 -4.50 -2.41
C PHE A 402 14.41 -3.69 -3.68
N VAL A 403 15.58 -3.90 -4.28
CA VAL A 403 16.01 -3.19 -5.50
C VAL A 403 15.11 -3.55 -6.69
N LEU A 404 14.81 -4.84 -6.90
CA LEU A 404 13.95 -5.27 -8.00
C LEU A 404 12.53 -4.69 -7.88
N SER A 405 11.94 -4.74 -6.69
CA SER A 405 10.62 -4.15 -6.43
C SER A 405 10.64 -2.64 -6.63
N ALA A 406 11.71 -1.96 -6.21
CA ALA A 406 11.88 -0.53 -6.43
C ALA A 406 11.93 -0.16 -7.91
N LEU A 407 12.69 -0.91 -8.70
CA LEU A 407 12.79 -0.69 -10.14
C LEU A 407 11.46 -0.93 -10.86
N ILE A 408 10.74 -2.01 -10.52
CA ILE A 408 9.43 -2.32 -11.11
C ILE A 408 8.43 -1.21 -10.77
N ALA A 409 8.30 -0.84 -9.49
CA ALA A 409 7.38 0.20 -9.06
C ALA A 409 7.74 1.57 -9.67
N PHE A 410 9.03 1.92 -9.76
CA PHE A 410 9.48 3.14 -10.42
C PHE A 410 9.10 3.18 -11.91
N ALA A 411 9.27 2.07 -12.61
CA ALA A 411 8.99 1.97 -14.04
C ALA A 411 7.49 1.96 -14.36
N THR A 412 6.67 1.38 -13.49
CA THR A 412 5.22 1.22 -13.69
C THR A 412 4.40 2.31 -13.02
N GLY A 413 4.98 3.02 -12.04
CA GLY A 413 4.30 4.04 -11.25
C GLY A 413 3.27 3.48 -10.25
N THR A 414 3.41 2.20 -9.83
CA THR A 414 2.44 1.60 -8.91
C THR A 414 3.05 0.55 -7.99
N SER A 415 2.79 0.69 -6.70
CA SER A 415 3.11 -0.34 -5.71
C SER A 415 2.21 -1.56 -5.81
N TRP A 416 0.93 -1.39 -6.13
CA TRP A 416 -0.07 -2.46 -6.24
C TRP A 416 0.36 -3.55 -7.22
N GLY A 417 0.74 -3.12 -8.43
CA GLY A 417 1.23 -4.04 -9.45
C GLY A 417 2.53 -4.72 -9.08
N THR A 418 3.40 -4.02 -8.35
CA THR A 418 4.65 -4.60 -7.85
C THR A 418 4.40 -5.67 -6.80
N PHE A 419 3.46 -5.46 -5.87
CA PHE A 419 3.04 -6.49 -4.91
C PHE A 419 2.49 -7.73 -5.64
N ALA A 420 1.63 -7.50 -6.63
CA ALA A 420 1.01 -8.54 -7.44
C ALA A 420 2.04 -9.45 -8.14
N ILE A 421 3.14 -8.87 -8.59
CA ILE A 421 4.20 -9.58 -9.31
C ILE A 421 5.19 -10.23 -8.33
N MET A 422 5.65 -9.48 -7.34
CA MET A 422 6.81 -9.87 -6.54
C MET A 422 6.48 -10.80 -5.37
N ILE A 423 5.34 -10.62 -4.70
CA ILE A 423 5.01 -11.45 -3.53
C ILE A 423 4.88 -12.94 -3.90
N PRO A 424 4.14 -13.33 -4.97
CA PRO A 424 4.04 -14.74 -5.38
C PRO A 424 5.38 -15.38 -5.78
N ILE A 425 6.34 -14.57 -6.20
CA ILE A 425 7.68 -15.04 -6.60
C ILE A 425 8.60 -15.17 -5.37
N VAL A 426 8.60 -14.15 -4.52
CA VAL A 426 9.55 -14.04 -3.40
C VAL A 426 9.18 -14.95 -2.23
N MET A 427 7.88 -15.18 -2.01
CA MET A 427 7.42 -16.04 -0.91
C MET A 427 8.01 -17.46 -1.02
N PRO A 428 7.78 -18.23 -2.11
CA PRO A 428 8.35 -19.58 -2.24
C PRO A 428 9.87 -19.60 -2.25
N ILE A 429 10.53 -18.59 -2.82
CA ILE A 429 12.01 -18.48 -2.81
C ILE A 429 12.51 -18.33 -1.36
N ALA A 430 11.93 -17.44 -0.58
CA ALA A 430 12.37 -17.20 0.80
C ALA A 430 12.15 -18.45 1.68
N VAL A 431 10.98 -19.07 1.57
CA VAL A 431 10.63 -20.30 2.31
C VAL A 431 11.52 -21.48 1.89
N GLY A 432 11.66 -21.71 0.58
CA GLY A 432 12.48 -22.80 0.04
C GLY A 432 13.95 -22.69 0.43
N LEU A 433 14.55 -21.49 0.32
CA LEU A 433 15.93 -21.23 0.76
C LEU A 433 16.12 -21.40 2.26
N ALA A 434 15.19 -20.93 3.07
CA ALA A 434 15.26 -21.07 4.53
C ALA A 434 15.16 -22.54 4.93
N SER A 435 14.23 -23.28 4.33
CA SER A 435 14.04 -24.72 4.57
C SER A 435 15.24 -25.55 4.13
N SER A 436 15.83 -25.25 2.95
CA SER A 436 17.01 -25.96 2.42
C SER A 436 18.25 -25.82 3.31
N LYS A 437 18.33 -24.71 4.06
CA LYS A 437 19.41 -24.49 5.05
C LYS A 437 19.14 -25.12 6.40
N GLY A 438 18.02 -25.81 6.57
CA GLY A 438 17.65 -26.46 7.83
C GLY A 438 17.38 -25.46 8.97
N LEU A 439 16.92 -24.25 8.62
CA LEU A 439 16.56 -23.25 9.64
C LEU A 439 15.36 -23.74 10.44
N ASP A 440 15.36 -23.41 11.73
CA ASP A 440 14.18 -23.65 12.57
C ASP A 440 12.98 -22.80 12.10
N PRO A 441 11.75 -23.18 12.49
CA PRO A 441 10.54 -22.49 12.03
C PRO A 441 10.54 -20.97 12.30
N THR A 442 11.14 -20.53 13.42
CA THR A 442 11.23 -19.11 13.76
C THR A 442 12.20 -18.36 12.86
N ALA A 443 13.36 -18.93 12.59
CA ALA A 443 14.34 -18.36 11.66
C ALA A 443 13.81 -18.35 10.22
N CYS A 444 13.07 -19.39 9.80
CA CYS A 444 12.40 -19.43 8.50
C CYS A 444 11.35 -18.32 8.38
N LEU A 445 10.50 -18.12 9.39
CA LEU A 445 9.53 -17.02 9.44
C LEU A 445 10.24 -15.66 9.39
N ASN A 446 11.30 -15.43 10.14
CA ASN A 446 12.05 -14.18 10.14
C ASN A 446 12.69 -13.89 8.76
N ALA A 447 13.28 -14.88 8.11
CA ALA A 447 13.84 -14.76 6.77
C ALA A 447 12.78 -14.35 5.75
N THR A 448 11.60 -14.93 5.85
CA THR A 448 10.47 -14.63 4.97
C THR A 448 9.88 -13.24 5.27
N LEU A 449 9.70 -12.88 6.55
CA LEU A 449 9.23 -11.56 6.96
C LEU A 449 10.15 -10.44 6.44
N ILE A 450 11.47 -10.61 6.57
CA ILE A 450 12.45 -9.63 6.06
C ILE A 450 12.35 -9.53 4.53
N SER A 451 12.24 -10.67 3.83
CA SER A 451 12.17 -10.70 2.36
C SER A 451 10.89 -10.07 1.82
N ILE A 452 9.74 -10.42 2.37
CA ILE A 452 8.45 -9.82 1.96
C ILE A 452 8.40 -8.33 2.33
N SER A 453 8.88 -7.95 3.52
CA SER A 453 8.94 -6.53 3.88
C SER A 453 9.91 -5.73 3.00
N ALA A 454 10.94 -6.36 2.45
CA ALA A 454 11.81 -5.76 1.45
C ALA A 454 11.08 -5.55 0.10
N VAL A 455 10.21 -6.47 -0.31
CA VAL A 455 9.30 -6.27 -1.45
C VAL A 455 8.39 -5.07 -1.21
N LEU A 456 7.72 -5.04 -0.05
CA LEU A 456 6.81 -3.94 0.30
C LEU A 456 7.53 -2.58 0.34
N GLY A 457 8.66 -2.52 1.03
CA GLY A 457 9.47 -1.30 1.15
C GLY A 457 10.06 -0.84 -0.19
N GLY A 458 10.51 -1.78 -1.02
CA GLY A 458 11.02 -1.49 -2.36
C GLY A 458 9.93 -0.95 -3.29
N ALA A 459 8.75 -1.57 -3.27
CA ALA A 459 7.62 -1.11 -4.07
C ALA A 459 7.17 0.30 -3.66
N VAL A 460 7.05 0.56 -2.35
CA VAL A 460 6.70 1.90 -1.84
C VAL A 460 7.77 2.93 -2.21
N PHE A 461 9.07 2.59 -2.15
CA PHE A 461 10.14 3.48 -2.59
C PHE A 461 10.09 3.78 -4.08
N GLY A 462 9.91 2.76 -4.91
CA GLY A 462 9.86 2.92 -6.37
C GLY A 462 8.68 3.80 -6.80
N ASP A 463 7.52 3.58 -6.22
CA ASP A 463 6.31 4.37 -6.40
C ASP A 463 6.53 5.83 -5.97
N HIS A 464 6.97 6.05 -4.75
CA HIS A 464 7.28 7.36 -4.16
C HIS A 464 8.36 8.14 -4.95
N ALA A 465 9.28 7.46 -5.64
CA ALA A 465 10.31 8.07 -6.48
C ALA A 465 9.84 8.30 -7.93
N SER A 466 8.77 7.66 -8.38
CA SER A 466 8.36 7.62 -9.78
C SER A 466 7.64 8.91 -10.21
N PRO A 467 8.05 9.53 -11.34
CA PRO A 467 7.35 10.68 -11.89
C PRO A 467 5.99 10.33 -12.52
N ILE A 468 5.70 9.07 -12.74
CA ILE A 468 4.43 8.60 -13.31
C ILE A 468 3.51 7.94 -12.28
N SER A 469 3.90 7.98 -11.00
CA SER A 469 3.10 7.45 -9.90
C SER A 469 1.85 8.28 -9.66
N ASP A 470 0.73 7.58 -9.48
CA ASP A 470 -0.55 8.21 -9.16
C ASP A 470 -0.48 9.00 -7.85
N THR A 471 0.19 8.47 -6.81
CA THR A 471 0.34 9.16 -5.51
C THR A 471 1.18 10.41 -5.62
N THR A 472 2.27 10.38 -6.39
CA THR A 472 3.14 11.54 -6.65
C THR A 472 2.38 12.62 -7.46
N ILE A 473 1.55 12.22 -8.45
CA ILE A 473 0.69 13.14 -9.20
C ILE A 473 -0.36 13.77 -8.28
N LEU A 474 -1.03 12.98 -7.44
CA LEU A 474 -2.08 13.46 -6.55
C LEU A 474 -1.53 14.34 -5.43
N SER A 475 -0.37 14.03 -4.87
CA SER A 475 0.31 14.83 -3.85
C SER A 475 0.74 16.19 -4.41
N SER A 476 1.29 16.22 -5.63
CA SER A 476 1.62 17.48 -6.31
C SER A 476 0.37 18.32 -6.60
N THR A 477 -0.72 17.69 -7.03
CA THR A 477 -2.01 18.33 -7.31
C THR A 477 -2.64 18.87 -6.03
N GLY A 478 -2.70 18.07 -4.97
CA GLY A 478 -3.23 18.46 -3.66
C GLY A 478 -2.48 19.65 -3.06
N ALA A 479 -1.15 19.66 -3.14
CA ALA A 479 -0.32 20.77 -2.71
C ALA A 479 -0.36 21.98 -3.67
N GLY A 480 -0.84 21.82 -4.90
CA GLY A 480 -0.75 22.84 -5.97
C GLY A 480 0.68 23.12 -6.37
N CYS A 481 1.52 22.11 -6.39
CA CYS A 481 2.93 22.16 -6.79
C CYS A 481 3.08 21.71 -8.25
N PRO A 482 3.92 22.35 -9.08
CA PRO A 482 4.30 21.76 -10.37
C PRO A 482 4.84 20.34 -10.18
N HIS A 483 4.29 19.39 -10.92
CA HIS A 483 4.59 17.97 -10.72
C HIS A 483 6.08 17.66 -10.82
N LEU A 484 6.77 18.21 -11.83
CA LEU A 484 8.22 18.01 -11.99
C LEU A 484 9.04 18.66 -10.86
N GLU A 485 8.55 19.75 -10.23
CA GLU A 485 9.20 20.33 -9.06
C GLU A 485 9.09 19.37 -7.87
N HIS A 486 7.89 18.83 -7.65
CA HIS A 486 7.67 17.85 -6.59
C HIS A 486 8.61 16.65 -6.76
N VAL A 487 8.64 16.01 -7.92
CA VAL A 487 9.54 14.89 -8.21
C VAL A 487 11.01 15.26 -7.97
N ALA A 488 11.48 16.38 -8.57
CA ALA A 488 12.88 16.78 -8.45
C ALA A 488 13.31 17.11 -7.02
N THR A 489 12.40 17.64 -6.20
CA THR A 489 12.69 18.02 -4.81
C THR A 489 12.64 16.87 -3.85
N GLN A 490 11.77 15.87 -4.06
CA GLN A 490 11.65 14.71 -3.16
C GLN A 490 12.69 13.62 -3.44
N LEU A 491 13.14 13.45 -4.71
CA LEU A 491 14.08 12.39 -5.08
C LEU A 491 15.29 12.27 -4.14
N PRO A 492 16.02 13.34 -3.77
CA PRO A 492 17.15 13.23 -2.83
C PRO A 492 16.74 12.66 -1.46
N TYR A 493 15.54 12.98 -1.00
CA TYR A 493 15.04 12.53 0.30
C TYR A 493 14.70 11.05 0.27
N VAL A 494 13.91 10.62 -0.72
CA VAL A 494 13.50 9.22 -0.85
C VAL A 494 14.69 8.30 -1.14
N PHE A 495 15.68 8.76 -1.94
CA PHE A 495 16.93 8.03 -2.16
C PHE A 495 17.76 7.88 -0.89
N THR A 496 17.83 8.91 -0.06
CA THR A 496 18.52 8.82 1.24
C THR A 496 17.93 7.70 2.10
N ILE A 497 16.59 7.64 2.18
CA ILE A 497 15.90 6.58 2.93
C ILE A 497 16.10 5.22 2.27
N ALA A 498 16.02 5.15 0.94
CA ALA A 498 16.19 3.91 0.20
C ALA A 498 17.57 3.27 0.42
N VAL A 499 18.64 4.08 0.42
CA VAL A 499 20.00 3.60 0.72
C VAL A 499 20.08 3.07 2.15
N CYS A 500 19.53 3.80 3.13
CA CYS A 500 19.50 3.33 4.52
C CYS A 500 18.72 2.01 4.66
N SER A 501 17.59 1.90 3.97
CA SER A 501 16.75 0.70 3.98
C SER A 501 17.42 -0.48 3.30
N PHE A 502 18.08 -0.26 2.17
CA PHE A 502 18.83 -1.29 1.46
C PHE A 502 19.89 -1.95 2.36
N PHE A 503 20.71 -1.15 3.03
CA PHE A 503 21.70 -1.68 3.96
C PHE A 503 21.05 -2.30 5.21
N GLY A 504 19.91 -1.78 5.65
CA GLY A 504 19.11 -2.40 6.70
C GLY A 504 18.64 -3.79 6.29
N PHE A 505 18.06 -3.95 5.10
CA PHE A 505 17.63 -5.25 4.58
C PHE A 505 18.81 -6.20 4.32
N LEU A 506 19.95 -5.70 3.83
CA LEU A 506 21.16 -6.50 3.64
C LEU A 506 21.64 -7.09 4.97
N VAL A 507 21.79 -6.25 6.01
CA VAL A 507 22.24 -6.68 7.33
C VAL A 507 21.17 -7.54 8.02
N GLY A 508 19.90 -7.18 7.86
CA GLY A 508 18.78 -7.98 8.35
C GLY A 508 18.74 -9.39 7.76
N GLY A 509 19.04 -9.53 6.46
CA GLY A 509 19.17 -10.83 5.80
C GLY A 509 20.39 -11.64 6.26
N LEU A 510 21.52 -10.97 6.52
CA LEU A 510 22.73 -11.62 7.02
C LEU A 510 22.55 -12.23 8.41
N PHE A 511 21.88 -11.51 9.31
CA PHE A 511 21.70 -11.92 10.72
C PHE A 511 20.32 -12.49 11.03
N LEU A 512 19.40 -12.52 10.06
CA LEU A 512 17.98 -12.90 10.24
C LEU A 512 17.32 -12.13 11.40
N SER A 513 17.69 -10.85 11.57
CA SER A 513 17.35 -10.04 12.73
C SER A 513 16.83 -8.67 12.33
N VAL A 514 15.59 -8.36 12.71
CA VAL A 514 15.00 -7.03 12.55
C VAL A 514 15.76 -5.97 13.35
N VAL A 515 16.28 -6.34 14.52
CA VAL A 515 17.05 -5.42 15.38
C VAL A 515 18.34 -4.99 14.69
N ALA A 516 19.09 -5.93 14.11
CA ALA A 516 20.31 -5.63 13.35
C ALA A 516 20.00 -4.75 12.12
N ALA A 517 18.90 -5.03 11.42
CA ALA A 517 18.43 -4.23 10.32
C ALA A 517 18.16 -2.77 10.74
N TRP A 518 17.44 -2.56 11.84
CA TRP A 518 17.11 -1.24 12.36
C TRP A 518 18.33 -0.47 12.89
N ILE A 519 19.24 -1.12 13.61
CA ILE A 519 20.49 -0.47 14.08
C ILE A 519 21.26 0.07 12.88
N THR A 520 21.41 -0.72 11.82
CA THR A 520 22.11 -0.31 10.61
C THR A 520 21.38 0.84 9.91
N ALA A 521 20.08 0.69 9.67
CA ALA A 521 19.29 1.69 8.96
C ALA A 521 19.26 3.04 9.71
N LEU A 522 19.05 3.03 11.04
CA LEU A 522 19.04 4.24 11.85
C LEU A 522 20.42 4.89 11.99
N ALA A 523 21.50 4.10 12.10
CA ALA A 523 22.85 4.65 12.14
C ALA A 523 23.22 5.36 10.84
N LEU A 524 22.90 4.75 9.69
CA LEU A 524 23.12 5.37 8.38
C LEU A 524 22.22 6.60 8.18
N PHE A 525 20.96 6.52 8.61
CA PHE A 525 20.03 7.64 8.56
C PHE A 525 20.53 8.83 9.40
N ALA A 526 20.97 8.60 10.64
CA ALA A 526 21.52 9.65 11.49
C ALA A 526 22.78 10.27 10.88
N ALA A 527 23.69 9.46 10.32
CA ALA A 527 24.86 9.93 9.61
C ALA A 527 24.47 10.78 8.38
N ALA A 528 23.51 10.32 7.59
CA ALA A 528 23.01 11.03 6.41
C ALA A 528 22.42 12.40 6.78
N MET A 529 21.61 12.49 7.85
CA MET A 529 21.00 13.74 8.33
C MET A 529 22.01 14.75 8.88
N ILE A 530 23.18 14.29 9.28
CA ILE A 530 24.28 15.18 9.71
C ILE A 530 25.15 15.61 8.53
N VAL A 531 25.44 14.71 7.60
CA VAL A 531 26.45 14.89 6.55
C VAL A 531 25.85 15.57 5.31
N ILE A 532 24.72 15.06 4.79
CA ILE A 532 24.15 15.52 3.52
C ILE A 532 23.78 17.00 3.52
N PRO A 533 23.12 17.56 4.56
CA PRO A 533 22.79 18.99 4.57
C PRO A 533 24.02 19.92 4.66
N LYS A 534 25.19 19.40 5.06
CA LYS A 534 26.45 20.17 5.09
C LYS A 534 27.16 20.19 3.73
N ILE A 535 27.06 19.08 2.99
CA ILE A 535 27.73 18.92 1.68
C ILE A 535 26.86 19.49 0.57
N TRP A 536 25.58 19.23 0.60
CA TRP A 536 24.62 19.62 -0.42
C TRP A 536 23.83 20.86 0.04
N LYS A 537 24.52 21.99 -0.05
CA LYS A 537 23.96 23.30 0.35
C LYS A 537 23.02 23.88 -0.70
#